data_84747c0211f1646a88b01a0035a588d5
#
_entry.id   84747c0211f1646a88b01a0035a588d5
#
_cell.length_a   1.000
_cell.length_b   1.000
_cell.length_c   1.000
_cell.angle_alpha   90.00
_cell.angle_beta   90.00
_cell.angle_gamma   90.00
#
_symmetry.space_group_name_H-M   'P 1'
#
loop_
_entity.id
_entity.type
_entity.pdbx_description
1 polymer ?
#
loop_
_entity_poly.entity_id
_entity_poly.type
_entity_poly.pdbx_seq_one_letter_code
_entity_poly.pdbx_strand_id
1 'polypeptide(L)'
;MDIILYLLNYIKYQNKIIGQLLNFICRYIPLKQWAFDDSHSPKYQKFKIDELPKIISFKQDWEWTDLISYYKQRYNKTIKPVFRRGECNIPEDCRCHLCNAPFQYLMWNDGKKKSQLLCKVCQNRFSASDNSRFSKTSVLRCPHCSHSLVHKKDHKHFIIHKCVNPKCPYYLHNLKKVDKEHLKEDYGKNKYKLHYIYREFTIDFFKMDLNSLPKNASSLKFSKFDSHVMSLCLTLHINLGLSLRKTKQALKDLYNISISHQTIANYCKTAAICVKPFVDNYDYGVGNTFTADETYIKIRGIKSYIWFIMDAAKRSIIGYQVSDNRGVGPCILAMRMAFKHLKEIPKDFKFIADGYSAYPLAAQQFFRESKGKINFDITQVIGLTNDDEVSTEFRPFKQMIERLNRTYKASYRTTNGFDNIDGANYDLALWVAYYNFLRPHKHNKYKVLNKVDELSNADNMPGKWQLLIYLGQQTILNLQKAEGTNCS
;
A
#
# COMPACT_ATOMS: atom_id res chain seq x y z
N MET A 1 22.50 31.38 -47.17
CA MET A 1 23.11 30.99 -45.87
C MET A 1 22.74 31.94 -44.72
N ASP A 2 22.55 33.21 -44.96
CA ASP A 2 22.28 34.23 -43.92
C ASP A 2 20.93 34.11 -43.22
N ILE A 3 19.86 33.71 -43.93
CA ILE A 3 18.52 33.57 -43.35
C ILE A 3 18.47 32.43 -42.34
N ILE A 4 19.14 31.33 -42.62
CA ILE A 4 19.21 30.18 -41.71
C ILE A 4 19.96 30.54 -40.43
N LEU A 5 21.08 31.28 -40.60
CA LEU A 5 21.88 31.75 -39.46
C LEU A 5 21.08 32.75 -38.58
N TYR A 6 20.33 33.64 -39.23
CA TYR A 6 19.42 34.55 -38.54
C TYR A 6 18.35 33.82 -37.77
N LEU A 7 17.67 32.84 -38.36
CA LEU A 7 16.65 32.04 -37.72
C LEU A 7 17.20 31.24 -36.56
N LEU A 8 18.39 30.65 -36.67
CA LEU A 8 19.05 29.93 -35.59
C LEU A 8 19.40 30.86 -34.42
N ASN A 9 19.87 32.08 -34.69
CA ASN A 9 20.12 33.07 -33.63
C ASN A 9 18.83 33.56 -32.96
N TYR A 10 17.77 33.72 -33.74
CA TYR A 10 16.45 34.07 -33.21
C TYR A 10 15.87 32.97 -32.30
N ILE A 11 15.99 31.71 -32.69
CA ILE A 11 15.60 30.57 -31.88
C ILE A 11 16.43 30.49 -30.59
N LYS A 12 17.73 30.72 -30.65
CA LYS A 12 18.60 30.80 -29.47
C LYS A 12 18.17 31.91 -28.52
N TYR A 13 17.81 33.08 -29.06
CA TYR A 13 17.32 34.20 -28.27
C TYR A 13 15.98 33.88 -27.59
N GLN A 14 15.03 33.31 -28.32
CA GLN A 14 13.74 32.87 -27.76
C GLN A 14 13.92 31.80 -26.67
N ASN A 15 14.78 30.81 -26.88
CA ASN A 15 15.08 29.79 -25.88
C ASN A 15 15.68 30.40 -24.60
N LYS A 16 16.50 31.45 -24.74
CA LYS A 16 17.03 32.20 -23.58
C LYS A 16 15.92 32.90 -22.78
N ILE A 17 14.97 33.55 -23.48
CA ILE A 17 13.82 34.20 -22.85
C ILE A 17 12.91 33.13 -22.18
N ILE A 18 12.62 32.04 -22.85
CA ILE A 18 11.83 30.93 -22.29
C ILE A 18 12.51 30.38 -21.03
N GLY A 19 13.83 30.19 -21.05
CA GLY A 19 14.59 29.75 -19.88
C GLY A 19 14.51 30.74 -18.71
N GLN A 20 14.57 32.05 -18.99
CA GLN A 20 14.43 33.10 -17.98
C GLN A 20 13.01 33.12 -17.40
N LEU A 21 11.97 32.99 -18.24
CA LEU A 21 10.58 32.94 -17.81
C LEU A 21 10.29 31.67 -17.00
N LEU A 22 10.81 30.54 -17.41
CA LEU A 22 10.68 29.29 -16.63
C LEU A 22 11.37 29.40 -15.26
N ASN A 23 12.57 29.99 -15.21
CA ASN A 23 13.27 30.24 -13.95
C ASN A 23 12.50 31.21 -13.05
N PHE A 24 11.90 32.27 -13.63
CA PHE A 24 11.05 33.19 -12.91
C PHE A 24 9.80 32.48 -12.35
N ILE A 25 9.12 31.71 -13.20
CA ILE A 25 7.93 30.94 -12.81
C ILE A 25 8.28 29.94 -11.69
N CYS A 26 9.38 29.19 -11.82
CA CYS A 26 9.81 28.23 -10.81
C CYS A 26 10.25 28.87 -9.49
N ARG A 27 10.78 30.11 -9.54
CA ARG A 27 11.32 30.83 -8.38
C ARG A 27 10.27 31.61 -7.61
N TYR A 28 9.32 32.23 -8.32
CA TYR A 28 8.36 33.16 -7.73
C TYR A 28 6.92 32.67 -7.72
N ILE A 29 6.63 31.64 -8.53
CA ILE A 29 5.30 31.06 -8.62
C ILE A 29 5.44 29.56 -8.35
N PRO A 30 5.32 29.10 -7.09
CA PRO A 30 5.35 27.68 -6.79
C PRO A 30 4.19 27.00 -7.54
N LEU A 31 4.49 26.20 -8.55
CA LEU A 31 3.53 25.47 -9.38
C LEU A 31 2.54 24.65 -8.55
N LYS A 32 2.89 24.31 -7.30
CA LYS A 32 1.98 23.68 -6.32
C LYS A 32 0.85 24.58 -5.84
N GLN A 33 1.01 25.90 -5.87
CA GLN A 33 -0.04 26.83 -5.44
C GLN A 33 -1.04 27.14 -6.56
N TRP A 34 -0.60 27.11 -7.82
CA TRP A 34 -1.47 27.45 -8.95
C TRP A 34 -2.59 26.44 -9.21
N ALA A 35 -2.39 25.17 -8.92
CA ALA A 35 -3.40 24.15 -9.15
C ALA A 35 -4.55 24.17 -8.12
N PHE A 36 -4.48 24.96 -7.05
CA PHE A 36 -5.38 24.86 -5.91
C PHE A 36 -5.82 26.19 -5.26
N ASP A 37 -5.35 27.32 -5.72
CA ASP A 37 -5.84 28.64 -5.27
C ASP A 37 -7.05 29.07 -6.10
N ASP A 38 -8.17 28.39 -5.90
CA ASP A 38 -9.45 28.96 -6.19
C ASP A 38 -9.78 29.96 -5.03
N SER A 39 -9.59 31.23 -5.28
CA SER A 39 -9.81 32.32 -4.31
C SER A 39 -11.26 32.41 -3.81
N HIS A 40 -12.19 31.73 -4.46
CA HIS A 40 -13.62 31.66 -4.14
C HIS A 40 -14.05 30.33 -3.49
N SER A 41 -13.20 29.33 -3.48
CA SER A 41 -13.46 28.11 -2.73
C SER A 41 -13.01 28.27 -1.28
N PRO A 42 -13.80 27.84 -0.29
CA PRO A 42 -13.30 27.76 1.08
C PRO A 42 -12.03 26.94 1.03
N LYS A 43 -10.92 27.53 1.46
CA LYS A 43 -9.60 26.90 1.42
C LYS A 43 -9.68 25.63 2.24
N TYR A 44 -9.85 24.51 1.56
CA TYR A 44 -9.69 23.21 2.18
C TYR A 44 -8.21 23.14 2.55
N GLN A 45 -7.91 23.35 3.80
CA GLN A 45 -6.55 23.18 4.25
C GLN A 45 -6.15 21.75 3.94
N LYS A 46 -5.13 21.63 3.12
CA LYS A 46 -4.49 20.40 2.75
C LYS A 46 -3.79 19.89 4.00
N PHE A 47 -4.45 19.00 4.72
CA PHE A 47 -3.78 18.35 5.83
C PHE A 47 -2.90 17.27 5.24
N LYS A 48 -1.59 17.48 5.31
CA LYS A 48 -0.67 16.37 5.34
C LYS A 48 -1.01 15.58 6.59
N ILE A 49 -1.68 14.49 6.41
CA ILE A 49 -1.74 13.47 7.43
C ILE A 49 -0.38 12.79 7.31
N ASP A 50 0.58 13.24 8.11
CA ASP A 50 1.93 12.69 8.14
C ASP A 50 1.91 11.22 8.61
N GLU A 51 0.83 10.82 9.26
CA GLU A 51 0.56 9.43 9.63
C GLU A 51 -0.59 8.87 8.82
N LEU A 52 -0.38 7.71 8.22
CA LEU A 52 -1.49 6.89 7.72
C LEU A 52 -2.51 6.72 8.84
N PRO A 53 -3.81 6.92 8.59
CA PRO A 53 -4.82 6.77 9.63
C PRO A 53 -4.72 5.39 10.23
N LYS A 54 -4.62 5.35 11.56
CA LYS A 54 -4.44 4.12 12.33
C LYS A 54 -5.55 3.14 11.99
N ILE A 55 -5.20 2.07 11.32
CA ILE A 55 -6.07 0.90 11.17
C ILE A 55 -6.15 0.30 12.55
N ILE A 56 -7.35 0.20 13.13
CA ILE A 56 -7.49 -0.38 14.45
C ILE A 56 -7.21 -1.85 14.35
N SER A 57 -6.19 -2.25 15.08
CA SER A 57 -5.95 -3.65 15.38
C SER A 57 -7.12 -4.19 16.21
N PHE A 58 -7.74 -5.22 15.71
CA PHE A 58 -8.60 -6.08 16.50
C PHE A 58 -7.80 -7.29 16.95
N LYS A 59 -6.69 -7.08 17.63
CA LYS A 59 -6.14 -8.15 18.42
C LYS A 59 -7.14 -8.49 19.52
N GLN A 60 -7.34 -9.77 19.73
CA GLN A 60 -8.20 -10.36 20.77
C GLN A 60 -7.78 -10.01 22.21
N ASP A 61 -6.69 -9.23 22.36
CA ASP A 61 -6.06 -8.90 23.64
C ASP A 61 -6.62 -7.63 24.27
N TRP A 62 -7.68 -7.05 23.71
CA TRP A 62 -8.32 -5.89 24.32
C TRP A 62 -9.40 -6.37 25.29
N GLU A 63 -9.01 -6.61 26.51
CA GLU A 63 -9.98 -6.86 27.54
C GLU A 63 -10.78 -5.59 27.84
N TRP A 64 -12.07 -5.75 28.06
CA TRP A 64 -12.96 -4.62 28.37
C TRP A 64 -12.55 -3.88 29.64
N THR A 65 -11.93 -4.56 30.61
CA THR A 65 -11.37 -4.02 31.87
C THR A 65 -10.28 -3.01 31.59
N ASP A 66 -9.36 -3.33 30.68
CA ASP A 66 -8.25 -2.46 30.30
C ASP A 66 -8.75 -1.21 29.56
N LEU A 67 -9.77 -1.38 28.73
CA LEU A 67 -10.40 -0.26 28.04
C LEU A 67 -11.11 0.69 29.01
N ILE A 68 -11.77 0.18 30.05
CA ILE A 68 -12.40 1.01 31.09
C ILE A 68 -11.33 1.76 31.89
N SER A 69 -10.26 1.07 32.28
CA SER A 69 -9.12 1.65 32.99
C SER A 69 -8.46 2.76 32.17
N TYR A 70 -8.18 2.48 30.90
CA TYR A 70 -7.64 3.48 29.96
C TYR A 70 -8.57 4.69 29.79
N TYR A 71 -9.88 4.46 29.69
CA TYR A 71 -10.86 5.55 29.55
C TYR A 71 -10.90 6.41 30.82
N LYS A 72 -10.85 5.78 32.01
CA LYS A 72 -10.79 6.47 33.29
C LYS A 72 -9.53 7.33 33.42
N GLN A 73 -8.39 6.79 33.06
CA GLN A 73 -7.11 7.51 33.09
C GLN A 73 -7.09 8.70 32.14
N ARG A 74 -7.64 8.54 30.93
CA ARG A 74 -7.58 9.59 29.89
C ARG A 74 -8.62 10.68 30.06
N TYR A 75 -9.79 10.35 30.53
CA TYR A 75 -10.95 11.27 30.55
C TYR A 75 -11.44 11.58 31.96
N ASN A 76 -10.83 10.99 32.98
CA ASN A 76 -11.25 11.07 34.38
C ASN A 76 -12.73 10.70 34.58
N LYS A 77 -13.28 9.80 33.76
CA LYS A 77 -14.67 9.31 33.77
C LYS A 77 -14.68 7.80 33.63
N THR A 78 -15.51 7.14 34.46
CA THR A 78 -15.67 5.68 34.37
C THR A 78 -16.83 5.32 33.44
N ILE A 79 -16.65 4.33 32.59
CA ILE A 79 -17.72 3.76 31.78
C ILE A 79 -18.56 2.86 32.72
N LYS A 80 -19.76 3.30 33.05
CA LYS A 80 -20.71 2.51 33.86
C LYS A 80 -21.51 1.55 32.97
N PRO A 81 -21.99 0.42 33.50
CA PRO A 81 -22.94 -0.45 32.82
C PRO A 81 -24.13 0.31 32.22
N VAL A 82 -24.81 -0.31 31.28
CA VAL A 82 -26.00 0.29 30.66
C VAL A 82 -27.13 0.31 31.65
N PHE A 83 -27.67 1.49 31.97
CA PHE A 83 -28.87 1.61 32.75
C PHE A 83 -30.10 1.19 31.94
N ARG A 84 -30.87 0.23 32.42
CA ARG A 84 -32.06 -0.30 31.77
C ARG A 84 -33.30 0.02 32.62
N ARG A 85 -34.35 0.47 31.94
CA ARG A 85 -35.64 0.78 32.57
C ARG A 85 -36.63 -0.40 32.55
N GLY A 86 -36.22 -1.59 32.13
CA GLY A 86 -37.04 -2.78 31.99
C GLY A 86 -36.17 -4.03 31.85
N GLU A 87 -36.83 -5.17 31.58
CA GLU A 87 -36.14 -6.45 31.40
C GLU A 87 -35.07 -6.43 30.33
N CYS A 88 -33.98 -7.11 30.62
CA CYS A 88 -32.87 -7.24 29.67
C CYS A 88 -33.14 -8.37 28.68
N ASN A 89 -33.46 -8.02 27.46
CA ASN A 89 -33.65 -8.99 26.37
C ASN A 89 -32.33 -9.38 25.67
N ILE A 90 -31.18 -9.12 26.27
CA ILE A 90 -29.87 -9.57 25.79
C ILE A 90 -29.47 -10.77 26.63
N PRO A 91 -29.14 -11.91 26.03
CA PRO A 91 -28.72 -13.11 26.77
C PRO A 91 -27.53 -12.83 27.70
N GLU A 92 -27.46 -13.43 28.86
CA GLU A 92 -26.40 -13.21 29.85
C GLU A 92 -25.02 -13.71 29.37
N ASP A 93 -25.02 -14.71 28.52
CA ASP A 93 -23.83 -15.25 27.88
C ASP A 93 -23.31 -14.39 26.71
N CYS A 94 -24.11 -13.42 26.27
CA CYS A 94 -23.76 -12.55 25.17
C CYS A 94 -22.59 -11.61 25.56
N ARG A 95 -21.52 -11.65 24.79
CA ARG A 95 -20.32 -10.82 25.01
C ARG A 95 -19.98 -10.04 23.76
N CYS A 96 -19.27 -8.94 23.94
CA CYS A 96 -18.77 -8.17 22.80
C CYS A 96 -17.70 -8.96 22.04
N HIS A 97 -17.89 -9.17 20.76
CA HIS A 97 -16.94 -9.89 19.90
C HIS A 97 -15.55 -9.21 19.79
N LEU A 98 -15.44 -7.95 20.21
CA LEU A 98 -14.20 -7.19 20.07
C LEU A 98 -13.41 -7.08 21.37
N CYS A 99 -14.08 -6.74 22.48
CA CYS A 99 -13.42 -6.49 23.75
C CYS A 99 -13.89 -7.42 24.86
N ASN A 100 -14.67 -8.41 24.53
CA ASN A 100 -15.23 -9.40 25.44
C ASN A 100 -16.06 -8.82 26.62
N ALA A 101 -16.52 -7.57 26.47
CA ALA A 101 -17.36 -6.94 27.50
C ALA A 101 -18.66 -7.71 27.70
N PRO A 102 -19.08 -7.95 28.99
CA PRO A 102 -20.28 -8.71 29.29
C PRO A 102 -21.54 -7.96 28.87
N PHE A 103 -22.66 -8.69 28.82
CA PHE A 103 -23.97 -8.18 28.36
C PHE A 103 -24.43 -6.89 29.10
N GLN A 104 -23.95 -6.65 30.28
CA GLN A 104 -24.20 -5.43 31.05
C GLN A 104 -23.74 -4.15 30.36
N TYR A 105 -22.75 -4.23 29.49
CA TYR A 105 -22.20 -3.12 28.67
C TYR A 105 -22.74 -3.10 27.25
N LEU A 106 -23.66 -4.00 26.87
CA LEU A 106 -24.27 -4.08 25.57
C LEU A 106 -25.64 -3.41 25.55
N MET A 107 -26.00 -2.75 24.47
CA MET A 107 -27.32 -2.18 24.26
C MET A 107 -27.79 -2.36 22.83
N TRP A 108 -29.10 -2.41 22.63
CA TRP A 108 -29.69 -2.41 21.29
C TRP A 108 -29.49 -1.05 20.63
N ASN A 109 -28.94 -1.04 19.41
CA ASN A 109 -28.64 0.18 18.66
C ASN A 109 -29.74 0.55 17.66
N ASP A 110 -30.61 -0.37 17.33
CA ASP A 110 -31.63 -0.28 16.28
C ASP A 110 -33.08 -0.26 16.84
N GLY A 111 -33.23 0.06 18.10
CA GLY A 111 -34.53 0.23 18.78
C GLY A 111 -35.39 -1.05 18.76
N LYS A 112 -36.59 -0.97 18.18
CA LYS A 112 -37.56 -2.09 18.18
C LYS A 112 -37.11 -3.32 17.37
N LYS A 113 -36.21 -3.14 16.39
CA LYS A 113 -35.76 -4.24 15.52
C LYS A 113 -34.88 -5.27 16.22
N LYS A 114 -34.22 -4.89 17.31
CA LYS A 114 -33.32 -5.76 18.12
C LYS A 114 -32.41 -6.66 17.32
N SER A 115 -31.88 -6.14 16.21
CA SER A 115 -30.97 -6.88 15.30
C SER A 115 -29.51 -6.52 15.48
N GLN A 116 -29.22 -5.35 16.07
CA GLN A 116 -27.88 -4.84 16.23
C GLN A 116 -27.56 -4.40 17.64
N LEU A 117 -26.52 -4.97 18.21
CA LEU A 117 -25.97 -4.61 19.52
C LEU A 117 -24.83 -3.59 19.38
N LEU A 118 -24.77 -2.65 20.32
CA LEU A 118 -23.69 -1.71 20.51
C LEU A 118 -22.98 -1.97 21.83
N CYS A 119 -21.68 -2.16 21.81
CA CYS A 119 -20.88 -2.24 23.04
C CYS A 119 -20.55 -0.83 23.54
N LYS A 120 -20.90 -0.53 24.80
CA LYS A 120 -20.61 0.77 25.40
C LYS A 120 -19.14 1.00 25.70
N VAL A 121 -18.35 -0.06 25.86
CA VAL A 121 -16.93 0.00 26.17
C VAL A 121 -16.11 0.33 24.94
N CYS A 122 -16.18 -0.50 23.91
CA CYS A 122 -15.36 -0.34 22.69
C CYS A 122 -16.09 0.35 21.52
N GLN A 123 -17.38 0.68 21.68
CA GLN A 123 -18.23 1.28 20.64
C GLN A 123 -18.40 0.40 19.39
N ASN A 124 -18.13 -0.90 19.52
CA ASN A 124 -18.34 -1.84 18.42
C ASN A 124 -19.83 -2.14 18.24
N ARG A 125 -20.28 -2.25 16.99
CA ARG A 125 -21.63 -2.66 16.60
C ARG A 125 -21.57 -4.02 15.95
N PHE A 126 -22.41 -4.94 16.42
CA PHE A 126 -22.45 -6.30 15.90
C PHE A 126 -23.88 -6.86 15.99
N SER A 127 -24.16 -7.93 15.25
CA SER A 127 -25.45 -8.60 15.29
C SER A 127 -25.48 -9.62 16.44
N ALA A 128 -26.56 -9.67 17.17
CA ALA A 128 -26.77 -10.67 18.25
C ALA A 128 -26.89 -12.11 17.69
N SER A 129 -27.39 -12.25 16.47
CA SER A 129 -27.68 -13.56 15.86
C SER A 129 -26.57 -14.12 15.00
N ASP A 130 -25.48 -13.38 14.80
CA ASP A 130 -24.49 -13.74 13.78
C ASP A 130 -23.06 -13.54 14.30
N ASN A 131 -22.47 -14.63 14.74
CA ASN A 131 -21.09 -14.68 15.22
C ASN A 131 -20.06 -14.39 14.10
N SER A 132 -20.50 -14.29 12.84
CA SER A 132 -19.62 -14.13 11.66
C SER A 132 -19.57 -12.72 11.12
N ARG A 133 -20.42 -11.78 11.55
CA ARG A 133 -20.46 -10.41 11.01
C ARG A 133 -19.55 -9.45 11.75
N PHE A 134 -18.26 -9.61 11.58
CA PHE A 134 -17.31 -8.58 11.96
C PHE A 134 -17.48 -7.35 11.06
N SER A 135 -17.60 -6.19 11.67
CA SER A 135 -17.73 -4.93 10.94
C SER A 135 -16.49 -4.65 10.05
N LYS A 136 -16.76 -3.99 8.96
CA LYS A 136 -15.87 -3.63 7.85
C LYS A 136 -14.38 -3.50 8.15
N THR A 137 -13.66 -4.07 7.25
CA THR A 137 -12.23 -4.28 7.04
C THR A 137 -11.39 -3.08 7.26
N SER A 138 -11.12 -2.31 7.94
CA SER A 138 -10.33 -1.11 8.21
C SER A 138 -11.20 0.10 8.45
N VAL A 139 -11.49 0.33 9.70
CA VAL A 139 -12.08 1.59 10.11
C VAL A 139 -10.95 2.61 10.19
N LEU A 140 -10.88 3.49 9.19
CA LEU A 140 -10.01 4.65 9.28
C LEU A 140 -10.48 5.52 10.43
N ARG A 141 -9.57 5.92 11.31
CA ARG A 141 -9.88 6.80 12.44
C ARG A 141 -9.31 8.19 12.22
N CYS A 142 -10.04 9.16 12.72
CA CYS A 142 -9.61 10.54 12.73
C CYS A 142 -8.31 10.68 13.55
N PRO A 143 -7.24 11.25 12.99
CA PRO A 143 -5.97 11.43 13.68
C PRO A 143 -6.08 12.38 14.91
N HIS A 144 -7.13 13.22 14.93
CA HIS A 144 -7.30 14.22 15.98
C HIS A 144 -8.18 13.77 17.14
N CYS A 145 -9.13 12.87 16.92
CA CYS A 145 -10.08 12.45 17.95
C CYS A 145 -10.34 10.95 18.00
N SER A 146 -9.66 10.17 17.16
CA SER A 146 -9.78 8.71 17.08
C SER A 146 -11.17 8.14 16.76
N HIS A 147 -12.15 8.99 16.42
CA HIS A 147 -13.44 8.53 15.89
C HIS A 147 -13.30 7.97 14.47
N SER A 148 -14.18 7.06 14.11
CA SER A 148 -14.22 6.49 12.75
C SER A 148 -14.47 7.58 11.72
N LEU A 149 -13.73 7.50 10.61
CA LEU A 149 -13.90 8.35 9.45
C LEU A 149 -14.89 7.73 8.48
N VAL A 150 -15.79 8.54 7.95
CA VAL A 150 -16.69 8.16 6.88
C VAL A 150 -16.07 8.56 5.55
N HIS A 151 -15.97 7.61 4.63
CA HIS A 151 -15.55 7.87 3.27
C HIS A 151 -16.56 8.75 2.54
N LYS A 152 -16.09 9.75 1.81
CA LYS A 152 -16.95 10.69 1.06
C LYS A 152 -16.71 10.65 -0.43
N LYS A 153 -15.47 10.80 -0.87
CA LYS A 153 -15.16 10.90 -2.29
C LYS A 153 -13.71 10.53 -2.58
N ASP A 154 -13.50 9.83 -3.69
CA ASP A 154 -12.18 9.57 -4.25
C ASP A 154 -11.85 10.60 -5.33
N HIS A 155 -10.67 11.19 -5.26
CA HIS A 155 -10.06 12.01 -6.28
C HIS A 155 -8.79 11.34 -6.81
N LYS A 156 -8.25 11.84 -7.92
CA LYS A 156 -7.07 11.25 -8.57
C LYS A 156 -5.85 11.13 -7.64
N HIS A 157 -5.66 12.08 -6.74
CA HIS A 157 -4.46 12.17 -5.90
C HIS A 157 -4.76 12.16 -4.40
N PHE A 158 -6.00 12.16 -4.01
CA PHE A 158 -6.39 12.18 -2.60
C PHE A 158 -7.80 11.62 -2.39
N ILE A 159 -8.07 11.16 -1.18
CA ILE A 159 -9.40 10.71 -0.77
C ILE A 159 -9.93 11.65 0.32
N ILE A 160 -11.21 11.96 0.24
CA ILE A 160 -11.88 12.77 1.23
C ILE A 160 -12.60 11.85 2.22
N HIS A 161 -12.27 12.02 3.49
CA HIS A 161 -12.98 11.40 4.60
C HIS A 161 -13.67 12.49 5.43
N LYS A 162 -14.73 12.12 6.12
CA LYS A 162 -15.45 13.00 7.05
C LYS A 162 -15.34 12.45 8.47
N CYS A 163 -14.87 13.27 9.39
CA CYS A 163 -15.01 13.00 10.82
C CYS A 163 -16.40 13.44 11.26
N VAL A 164 -17.17 12.52 11.83
CA VAL A 164 -18.56 12.82 12.29
C VAL A 164 -18.64 13.29 13.74
N ASN A 165 -17.53 13.34 14.46
CA ASN A 165 -17.50 13.78 15.84
C ASN A 165 -17.60 15.31 15.95
N PRO A 166 -18.68 15.88 16.52
CA PRO A 166 -18.84 17.32 16.69
C PRO A 166 -17.85 17.92 17.69
N LYS A 167 -17.26 17.09 18.57
CA LYS A 167 -16.25 17.51 19.56
C LYS A 167 -14.82 17.25 19.09
N CYS A 168 -14.63 16.98 17.79
CA CYS A 168 -13.29 16.79 17.22
C CYS A 168 -12.47 18.09 17.38
N PRO A 169 -11.28 18.03 18.00
CA PRO A 169 -10.43 19.23 18.17
C PRO A 169 -10.12 19.93 16.85
N TYR A 170 -9.92 19.16 15.80
CA TYR A 170 -9.71 19.65 14.46
C TYR A 170 -10.91 20.39 13.90
N TYR A 171 -12.11 19.84 14.03
CA TYR A 171 -13.34 20.52 13.64
C TYR A 171 -13.54 21.82 14.39
N LEU A 172 -13.35 21.80 15.72
CA LEU A 172 -13.50 22.99 16.56
C LEU A 172 -12.48 24.08 16.23
N HIS A 173 -11.24 23.70 15.92
CA HIS A 173 -10.21 24.62 15.47
C HIS A 173 -10.57 25.28 14.13
N ASN A 174 -11.06 24.50 13.17
CA ASN A 174 -11.50 25.04 11.88
C ASN A 174 -12.75 25.91 12.01
N LEU A 175 -13.66 25.55 12.92
CA LEU A 175 -14.86 26.34 13.18
C LEU A 175 -14.53 27.76 13.69
N LYS A 176 -13.46 27.92 14.48
CA LYS A 176 -12.99 29.21 14.98
C LYS A 176 -12.43 30.13 13.87
N LYS A 177 -12.02 29.55 12.74
CA LYS A 177 -11.48 30.30 11.60
C LYS A 177 -12.54 30.85 10.65
N VAL A 178 -13.79 30.41 10.81
CA VAL A 178 -14.91 30.85 9.97
C VAL A 178 -15.66 31.96 10.70
N ASP A 179 -15.90 33.09 10.00
CA ASP A 179 -16.63 34.21 10.55
C ASP A 179 -18.04 33.79 10.98
N LYS A 180 -18.47 34.32 12.12
CA LYS A 180 -19.77 33.95 12.71
C LYS A 180 -20.94 34.29 11.77
N GLU A 181 -20.81 35.33 10.94
CA GLU A 181 -21.82 35.71 9.96
C GLU A 181 -22.03 34.61 8.90
N HIS A 182 -20.97 34.04 8.38
CA HIS A 182 -21.04 32.96 7.41
C HIS A 182 -21.57 31.61 7.99
N LEU A 183 -21.54 31.45 9.31
CA LEU A 183 -22.09 30.27 9.98
C LEU A 183 -23.58 30.37 10.22
N LYS A 184 -24.18 31.55 10.14
CA LYS A 184 -25.63 31.78 10.31
C LYS A 184 -26.45 31.39 9.08
N GLU A 185 -25.83 31.33 7.90
CA GLU A 185 -26.48 30.81 6.70
C GLU A 185 -26.86 29.33 6.87
N ASP A 186 -28.06 28.93 6.42
CA ASP A 186 -28.60 27.57 6.57
C ASP A 186 -27.65 26.45 6.09
N TYR A 187 -26.78 26.74 5.16
CA TYR A 187 -25.79 25.82 4.60
C TYR A 187 -24.35 26.09 5.05
N GLY A 188 -24.10 27.12 5.89
CA GLY A 188 -22.76 27.61 6.19
C GLY A 188 -21.79 26.54 6.69
N LYS A 189 -22.19 25.74 7.70
CA LYS A 189 -21.35 24.66 8.24
C LYS A 189 -21.06 23.54 7.23
N ASN A 190 -22.02 23.24 6.37
CA ASN A 190 -21.86 22.22 5.33
C ASN A 190 -21.08 22.73 4.12
N LYS A 191 -21.23 24.02 3.79
CA LYS A 191 -20.50 24.69 2.70
C LYS A 191 -18.99 24.66 2.94
N TYR A 192 -18.54 24.95 4.16
CA TYR A 192 -17.13 24.98 4.51
C TYR A 192 -16.50 23.61 4.78
N LYS A 193 -17.28 22.55 4.83
CA LYS A 193 -16.80 21.16 4.96
C LYS A 193 -15.75 20.98 6.08
N LEU A 194 -15.96 21.66 7.21
CA LEU A 194 -15.01 21.76 8.33
C LEU A 194 -14.62 20.41 8.98
N HIS A 195 -15.44 19.39 8.77
CA HIS A 195 -15.18 18.02 9.22
C HIS A 195 -14.37 17.18 8.23
N TYR A 196 -14.03 17.72 7.07
CA TYR A 196 -13.38 16.93 6.03
C TYR A 196 -11.90 16.81 6.33
N ILE A 197 -11.40 15.58 6.19
CA ILE A 197 -10.01 15.23 6.29
C ILE A 197 -9.59 14.73 4.93
N TYR A 198 -8.62 15.39 4.35
CA TYR A 198 -8.04 15.03 3.08
C TYR A 198 -6.89 14.08 3.32
N ARG A 199 -6.94 12.95 2.66
CA ARG A 199 -5.89 11.98 2.65
C ARG A 199 -5.24 12.02 1.28
N GLU A 200 -4.03 12.57 1.19
CA GLU A 200 -3.22 12.39 0.01
C GLU A 200 -2.76 10.94 -0.05
N PHE A 201 -3.17 10.26 -1.09
CA PHE A 201 -2.59 9.02 -1.51
C PHE A 201 -1.70 9.28 -2.71
N THR A 202 -0.50 9.63 -2.46
CA THR A 202 0.61 8.93 -3.03
C THR A 202 1.21 8.11 -1.88
N ILE A 203 0.60 6.99 -1.55
CA ILE A 203 1.41 5.95 -0.97
C ILE A 203 2.34 5.60 -2.12
N ASP A 204 3.51 6.22 -2.13
CA ASP A 204 4.62 5.66 -2.85
C ASP A 204 4.93 4.37 -2.10
N PHE A 205 4.34 3.29 -2.58
CA PHE A 205 4.41 1.97 -1.96
C PHE A 205 5.87 1.55 -1.75
N PHE A 206 6.77 2.16 -2.51
CA PHE A 206 8.20 1.89 -2.52
C PHE A 206 8.99 2.86 -1.64
N LYS A 207 8.41 4.02 -1.33
CA LYS A 207 8.95 4.99 -0.37
C LYS A 207 8.24 4.92 0.98
N MET A 208 7.34 3.97 1.18
CA MET A 208 6.73 3.77 2.49
C MET A 208 7.85 3.51 3.49
N ASP A 209 8.15 4.53 4.26
CA ASP A 209 8.79 4.35 5.53
C ASP A 209 7.86 3.46 6.37
N LEU A 210 8.40 2.38 6.91
CA LEU A 210 7.63 1.46 7.76
C LEU A 210 7.06 2.17 8.99
N ASN A 211 7.67 3.28 9.40
CA ASN A 211 7.17 4.21 10.41
C ASN A 211 5.85 4.86 10.01
N SER A 212 5.58 5.02 8.73
CA SER A 212 4.33 5.55 8.23
C SER A 212 3.20 4.53 8.21
N LEU A 213 3.50 3.24 8.42
CA LEU A 213 2.46 2.23 8.58
C LEU A 213 1.72 2.47 9.90
N PRO A 214 0.39 2.46 9.88
CA PRO A 214 -0.38 2.59 11.10
C PRO A 214 0.05 1.51 12.08
N LYS A 215 0.28 1.87 13.35
CA LYS A 215 0.62 0.93 14.43
C LYS A 215 -0.29 -0.31 14.50
N ASN A 216 -1.40 -0.29 13.77
CA ASN A 216 -2.44 -1.30 13.73
C ASN A 216 -2.65 -1.92 12.34
N ALA A 217 -1.74 -1.74 11.37
CA ALA A 217 -1.80 -2.45 10.08
C ALA A 217 -1.57 -3.97 10.24
N SER A 218 -1.15 -4.39 11.43
CA SER A 218 -0.88 -5.79 11.74
C SER A 218 -2.13 -6.65 11.92
N SER A 219 -3.34 -6.09 11.96
CA SER A 219 -4.53 -6.91 12.08
C SER A 219 -5.57 -6.60 11.03
N LEU A 220 -6.14 -7.67 10.51
CA LEU A 220 -7.18 -7.64 9.49
C LEU A 220 -8.54 -7.76 10.12
N LYS A 221 -9.47 -6.94 9.66
CA LYS A 221 -10.88 -7.02 10.05
C LYS A 221 -11.70 -7.44 8.84
N PHE A 222 -12.47 -8.50 9.03
CA PHE A 222 -13.38 -9.02 8.03
C PHE A 222 -14.82 -8.65 8.39
N SER A 223 -15.62 -8.27 7.38
CA SER A 223 -17.01 -7.85 7.62
C SER A 223 -18.02 -8.95 7.34
N LYS A 224 -17.87 -9.63 6.20
CA LYS A 224 -18.82 -10.64 5.72
C LYS A 224 -18.16 -12.00 5.52
N PHE A 225 -16.89 -12.00 5.17
CA PHE A 225 -16.11 -13.18 4.86
C PHE A 225 -14.86 -13.19 5.74
N ASP A 226 -14.34 -14.38 6.00
CA ASP A 226 -13.17 -14.62 6.84
C ASP A 226 -11.84 -14.51 6.04
N SER A 227 -10.74 -14.79 6.73
CA SER A 227 -9.40 -14.81 6.15
C SER A 227 -9.23 -15.91 5.10
N HIS A 228 -9.98 -17.02 5.22
CA HIS A 228 -9.91 -18.11 4.26
C HIS A 228 -10.44 -17.67 2.89
N VAL A 229 -11.59 -17.00 2.85
CA VAL A 229 -12.15 -16.46 1.60
C VAL A 229 -11.22 -15.43 0.97
N MET A 230 -10.58 -14.57 1.77
CA MET A 230 -9.56 -13.67 1.24
C MET A 230 -8.42 -14.44 0.58
N SER A 231 -7.93 -15.49 1.21
CA SER A 231 -6.82 -16.31 0.71
C SER A 231 -7.20 -17.13 -0.52
N LEU A 232 -8.46 -17.58 -0.63
CA LEU A 232 -9.00 -18.14 -1.87
C LEU A 232 -8.99 -17.11 -3.00
N CYS A 233 -9.40 -15.86 -2.71
CA CYS A 233 -9.33 -14.77 -3.69
C CYS A 233 -7.90 -14.58 -4.20
N LEU A 234 -6.91 -14.54 -3.30
CA LEU A 234 -5.49 -14.39 -3.67
C LEU A 234 -5.00 -15.58 -4.49
N THR A 235 -5.35 -16.81 -4.10
CA THR A 235 -4.97 -18.02 -4.84
C THR A 235 -5.52 -17.98 -6.27
N LEU A 236 -6.80 -17.68 -6.43
CA LEU A 236 -7.43 -17.63 -7.74
C LEU A 236 -6.94 -16.45 -8.60
N HIS A 237 -6.77 -15.27 -8.00
CA HIS A 237 -6.38 -14.06 -8.71
C HIS A 237 -4.89 -14.04 -9.03
N ILE A 238 -4.03 -14.20 -8.02
CA ILE A 238 -2.58 -14.05 -8.16
C ILE A 238 -1.91 -15.34 -8.69
N ASN A 239 -2.19 -16.48 -8.06
CA ASN A 239 -1.49 -17.71 -8.46
C ASN A 239 -1.97 -18.25 -9.81
N LEU A 240 -3.31 -18.23 -10.05
CA LEU A 240 -3.91 -18.73 -11.28
C LEU A 240 -4.11 -17.65 -12.33
N GLY A 241 -3.83 -16.39 -12.00
CA GLY A 241 -3.93 -15.27 -12.94
C GLY A 241 -5.35 -14.98 -13.42
N LEU A 242 -6.39 -15.28 -12.64
CA LEU A 242 -7.77 -14.98 -13.01
C LEU A 242 -8.04 -13.48 -12.82
N SER A 243 -8.74 -12.86 -13.76
CA SER A 243 -9.21 -11.47 -13.55
C SER A 243 -10.15 -11.40 -12.35
N LEU A 244 -10.29 -10.23 -11.71
CA LEU A 244 -11.18 -10.04 -10.56
C LEU A 244 -12.61 -10.53 -10.82
N ARG A 245 -13.13 -10.33 -12.05
CA ARG A 245 -14.46 -10.81 -12.44
C ARG A 245 -14.52 -12.32 -12.60
N LYS A 246 -13.49 -12.94 -13.17
CA LYS A 246 -13.38 -14.41 -13.26
C LYS A 246 -13.16 -15.04 -11.90
N THR A 247 -12.39 -14.40 -11.01
CA THR A 247 -12.23 -14.80 -9.61
C THR A 247 -13.57 -14.80 -8.87
N LYS A 248 -14.37 -13.72 -9.04
CA LYS A 248 -15.74 -13.67 -8.51
C LYS A 248 -16.58 -14.85 -8.99
N GLN A 249 -16.52 -15.14 -10.30
CA GLN A 249 -17.29 -16.23 -10.90
C GLN A 249 -16.82 -17.59 -10.37
N ALA A 250 -15.52 -17.82 -10.35
CA ALA A 250 -14.94 -19.08 -9.83
C ALA A 250 -15.33 -19.31 -8.36
N LEU A 251 -15.32 -18.29 -7.52
CA LEU A 251 -15.75 -18.40 -6.12
C LEU A 251 -17.23 -18.77 -6.01
N LYS A 252 -18.07 -18.22 -6.90
CA LYS A 252 -19.48 -18.59 -6.93
C LYS A 252 -19.69 -20.04 -7.38
N ASP A 253 -19.07 -20.42 -8.50
CA ASP A 253 -19.29 -21.71 -9.14
C ASP A 253 -18.70 -22.88 -8.36
N LEU A 254 -17.50 -22.70 -7.78
CA LEU A 254 -16.79 -23.76 -7.08
C LEU A 254 -17.13 -23.86 -5.58
N TYR A 255 -17.43 -22.73 -4.95
CA TYR A 255 -17.58 -22.64 -3.49
C TYR A 255 -18.92 -22.04 -3.04
N ASN A 256 -19.80 -21.68 -3.98
CA ASN A 256 -21.06 -20.98 -3.71
C ASN A 256 -20.87 -19.67 -2.89
N ILE A 257 -19.71 -18.99 -3.05
CA ILE A 257 -19.39 -17.76 -2.36
C ILE A 257 -19.74 -16.57 -3.25
N SER A 258 -20.76 -15.80 -2.86
CA SER A 258 -21.17 -14.59 -3.56
C SER A 258 -20.43 -13.37 -3.04
N ILE A 259 -19.38 -12.96 -3.75
CA ILE A 259 -18.52 -11.82 -3.41
C ILE A 259 -18.46 -10.83 -4.58
N SER A 260 -18.32 -9.53 -4.30
CA SER A 260 -18.13 -8.54 -5.36
C SER A 260 -16.67 -8.49 -5.83
N HIS A 261 -16.45 -8.18 -7.12
CA HIS A 261 -15.09 -7.98 -7.64
C HIS A 261 -14.35 -6.83 -6.93
N GLN A 262 -15.09 -5.81 -6.46
CA GLN A 262 -14.52 -4.71 -5.66
C GLN A 262 -14.03 -5.19 -4.28
N THR A 263 -14.76 -6.11 -3.65
CA THR A 263 -14.31 -6.71 -2.38
C THR A 263 -13.03 -7.52 -2.59
N ILE A 264 -12.92 -8.25 -3.70
CA ILE A 264 -11.70 -8.98 -4.06
C ILE A 264 -10.53 -8.01 -4.25
N ALA A 265 -10.72 -6.90 -4.98
CA ALA A 265 -9.72 -5.86 -5.13
C ALA A 265 -9.29 -5.26 -3.79
N ASN A 266 -10.22 -5.02 -2.88
CA ASN A 266 -9.92 -4.54 -1.53
C ASN A 266 -9.11 -5.57 -0.73
N TYR A 267 -9.39 -6.86 -0.88
CA TYR A 267 -8.60 -7.92 -0.25
C TYR A 267 -7.17 -7.97 -0.81
N CYS A 268 -7.00 -7.86 -2.12
CA CYS A 268 -5.69 -7.78 -2.75
C CYS A 268 -4.89 -6.58 -2.22
N LYS A 269 -5.52 -5.40 -2.17
CA LYS A 269 -4.91 -4.20 -1.58
C LYS A 269 -4.46 -4.43 -0.13
N THR A 270 -5.34 -4.99 0.69
CA THR A 270 -5.05 -5.21 2.12
C THR A 270 -3.94 -6.24 2.30
N ALA A 271 -3.99 -7.36 1.55
CA ALA A 271 -2.95 -8.37 1.57
C ALA A 271 -1.60 -7.84 1.11
N ALA A 272 -1.57 -7.02 0.04
CA ALA A 272 -0.35 -6.39 -0.45
C ALA A 272 0.31 -5.50 0.62
N ILE A 273 -0.47 -4.68 1.31
CA ILE A 273 0.01 -3.82 2.40
C ILE A 273 0.62 -4.65 3.55
N CYS A 274 0.01 -5.79 3.88
CA CYS A 274 0.52 -6.65 4.94
C CYS A 274 1.77 -7.43 4.53
N VAL A 275 1.80 -7.97 3.32
CA VAL A 275 2.86 -8.89 2.87
C VAL A 275 4.12 -8.15 2.42
N LYS A 276 3.98 -6.96 1.82
CA LYS A 276 5.12 -6.21 1.28
C LYS A 276 6.25 -5.97 2.30
N PRO A 277 6.01 -5.56 3.55
CA PRO A 277 7.09 -5.39 4.54
C PRO A 277 7.90 -6.66 4.80
N PHE A 278 7.25 -7.82 4.78
CA PHE A 278 7.96 -9.09 4.89
C PHE A 278 8.85 -9.34 3.67
N VAL A 279 8.31 -9.18 2.46
CA VAL A 279 9.04 -9.35 1.21
C VAL A 279 10.25 -8.40 1.14
N ASP A 280 10.06 -7.14 1.49
CA ASP A 280 11.09 -6.10 1.38
C ASP A 280 12.19 -6.22 2.44
N ASN A 281 11.94 -6.89 3.57
CA ASN A 281 12.91 -7.04 4.66
C ASN A 281 13.37 -8.50 4.85
N TYR A 282 12.92 -9.42 4.00
CA TYR A 282 13.37 -10.80 4.04
C TYR A 282 14.87 -10.87 3.70
N ASP A 283 15.61 -11.68 4.45
CA ASP A 283 17.02 -11.95 4.13
C ASP A 283 17.11 -12.97 3.00
N TYR A 284 17.28 -12.46 1.79
CA TYR A 284 17.40 -13.31 0.61
C TYR A 284 18.74 -14.05 0.54
N GLY A 285 19.75 -13.65 1.32
CA GLY A 285 21.11 -14.17 1.18
C GLY A 285 21.56 -14.09 -0.28
N VAL A 286 21.52 -12.87 -0.83
CA VAL A 286 21.80 -12.60 -2.25
C VAL A 286 23.22 -12.90 -2.65
N GLY A 287 23.42 -13.27 -3.91
CA GLY A 287 24.75 -13.48 -4.50
C GLY A 287 25.42 -12.17 -4.95
N ASN A 288 26.49 -12.31 -5.70
CA ASN A 288 27.28 -11.20 -6.25
C ASN A 288 26.86 -10.77 -7.65
N THR A 289 25.80 -11.35 -8.21
CA THR A 289 25.38 -11.06 -9.58
C THR A 289 23.89 -10.74 -9.62
N PHE A 290 23.56 -9.52 -10.06
CA PHE A 290 22.18 -9.09 -10.26
C PHE A 290 21.91 -8.93 -11.76
N THR A 291 20.69 -9.24 -12.18
CA THR A 291 20.24 -8.98 -13.54
C THR A 291 18.95 -8.15 -13.51
N ALA A 292 18.89 -7.19 -14.42
CA ALA A 292 17.80 -6.23 -14.49
C ALA A 292 17.23 -6.12 -15.90
N ASP A 293 15.93 -5.91 -15.96
CA ASP A 293 15.21 -5.60 -17.20
C ASP A 293 13.90 -4.91 -16.87
N GLU A 294 13.31 -4.20 -17.82
CA GLU A 294 12.01 -3.62 -17.67
C GLU A 294 10.98 -4.22 -18.63
N THR A 295 9.74 -4.22 -18.18
CA THR A 295 8.60 -4.65 -18.99
C THR A 295 7.50 -3.60 -18.94
N TYR A 296 6.65 -3.55 -19.96
CA TYR A 296 5.57 -2.58 -19.99
C TYR A 296 4.23 -3.18 -19.56
N ILE A 297 3.42 -2.35 -18.95
CA ILE A 297 2.01 -2.57 -18.61
C ILE A 297 1.17 -1.41 -19.14
N LYS A 298 -0.14 -1.49 -19.01
CA LYS A 298 -1.05 -0.39 -19.31
C LYS A 298 -1.73 0.06 -18.03
N ILE A 299 -1.68 1.37 -17.75
CA ILE A 299 -2.44 2.02 -16.68
C ILE A 299 -3.34 3.05 -17.34
N ARG A 300 -4.65 2.86 -17.26
CA ARG A 300 -5.65 3.67 -18.01
C ARG A 300 -5.40 3.73 -19.52
N GLY A 301 -4.97 2.62 -20.09
CA GLY A 301 -4.62 2.55 -21.51
C GLY A 301 -3.23 3.16 -21.86
N ILE A 302 -2.61 3.90 -20.96
CA ILE A 302 -1.30 4.52 -21.15
C ILE A 302 -0.20 3.50 -20.84
N LYS A 303 0.82 3.48 -21.68
CA LYS A 303 2.00 2.62 -21.49
C LYS A 303 2.77 3.07 -20.26
N SER A 304 2.97 2.16 -19.33
CA SER A 304 3.73 2.30 -18.10
C SER A 304 4.72 1.15 -17.98
N TYR A 305 5.66 1.23 -17.07
CA TYR A 305 6.78 0.29 -16.99
C TYR A 305 6.87 -0.34 -15.61
N ILE A 306 7.37 -1.59 -15.60
CA ILE A 306 7.83 -2.26 -14.39
C ILE A 306 9.31 -2.55 -14.57
N TRP A 307 10.10 -2.13 -13.63
CA TRP A 307 11.51 -2.46 -13.52
C TRP A 307 11.64 -3.68 -12.61
N PHE A 308 12.37 -4.68 -13.04
CA PHE A 308 12.68 -5.84 -12.21
C PHE A 308 14.19 -5.97 -12.03
N ILE A 309 14.58 -6.30 -10.81
CA ILE A 309 15.96 -6.70 -10.49
C ILE A 309 15.90 -8.04 -9.79
N MET A 310 16.68 -8.98 -10.28
CA MET A 310 16.73 -10.35 -9.82
C MET A 310 18.14 -10.69 -9.37
N ASP A 311 18.26 -11.38 -8.24
CA ASP A 311 19.47 -12.10 -7.88
C ASP A 311 19.64 -13.31 -8.81
N ALA A 312 20.78 -13.40 -9.49
CA ALA A 312 21.01 -14.44 -10.49
C ALA A 312 21.21 -15.83 -9.86
N ALA A 313 21.74 -15.88 -8.65
CA ALA A 313 22.03 -17.15 -7.96
C ALA A 313 20.74 -17.86 -7.56
N LYS A 314 19.86 -17.20 -6.84
CA LYS A 314 18.59 -17.77 -6.36
C LYS A 314 17.41 -17.51 -7.29
N ARG A 315 17.57 -16.63 -8.26
CA ARG A 315 16.50 -16.15 -9.16
C ARG A 315 15.35 -15.48 -8.43
N SER A 316 15.60 -14.94 -7.24
CA SER A 316 14.63 -14.19 -6.46
C SER A 316 14.53 -12.76 -6.96
N ILE A 317 13.33 -12.21 -7.00
CA ILE A 317 13.12 -10.79 -7.30
C ILE A 317 13.45 -10.01 -6.03
N ILE A 318 14.45 -9.15 -6.11
CA ILE A 318 14.99 -8.36 -5.00
C ILE A 318 14.75 -6.86 -5.15
N GLY A 319 14.40 -6.42 -6.36
CA GLY A 319 14.01 -5.04 -6.64
C GLY A 319 12.91 -4.99 -7.70
N TYR A 320 11.92 -4.13 -7.50
CA TYR A 320 10.82 -3.95 -8.43
C TYR A 320 10.17 -2.58 -8.27
N GLN A 321 9.80 -1.93 -9.39
CA GLN A 321 9.23 -0.59 -9.39
C GLN A 321 8.24 -0.42 -10.54
N VAL A 322 7.04 0.09 -10.25
CA VAL A 322 6.10 0.56 -11.28
C VAL A 322 6.34 2.04 -11.55
N SER A 323 6.33 2.42 -12.81
CA SER A 323 6.52 3.80 -13.23
C SER A 323 5.68 4.15 -14.46
N ASP A 324 5.28 5.39 -14.57
CA ASP A 324 4.66 5.98 -15.75
C ASP A 324 5.67 6.33 -16.85
N ASN A 325 6.97 6.29 -16.54
CA ASN A 325 8.05 6.61 -17.47
C ASN A 325 9.18 5.59 -17.38
N ARG A 326 10.03 5.57 -18.42
CA ARG A 326 11.21 4.72 -18.53
C ARG A 326 12.48 5.53 -18.21
N GLY A 327 12.44 6.36 -17.16
CA GLY A 327 13.54 7.24 -16.80
C GLY A 327 14.54 6.63 -15.81
N VAL A 328 15.59 7.41 -15.52
CA VAL A 328 16.62 7.04 -14.54
C VAL A 328 16.08 6.95 -13.11
N GLY A 329 15.14 7.81 -12.74
CA GLY A 329 14.57 7.84 -11.39
C GLY A 329 13.94 6.51 -10.96
N PRO A 330 13.00 5.93 -11.72
CA PRO A 330 12.45 4.60 -11.42
C PRO A 330 13.51 3.49 -11.39
N CYS A 331 14.50 3.55 -12.27
CA CYS A 331 15.62 2.61 -12.26
C CYS A 331 16.40 2.68 -10.94
N ILE A 332 16.73 3.88 -10.47
CA ILE A 332 17.39 4.10 -9.17
C ILE A 332 16.55 3.53 -8.02
N LEU A 333 15.23 3.72 -8.02
CA LEU A 333 14.36 3.22 -6.97
C LEU A 333 14.38 1.69 -6.91
N ALA A 334 14.30 1.01 -8.07
CA ALA A 334 14.41 -0.44 -8.14
C ALA A 334 15.80 -0.93 -7.67
N MET A 335 16.87 -0.25 -8.08
CA MET A 335 18.23 -0.57 -7.65
C MET A 335 18.42 -0.38 -6.15
N ARG A 336 17.94 0.72 -5.55
CA ARG A 336 17.99 0.94 -4.10
C ARG A 336 17.31 -0.17 -3.34
N MET A 337 16.17 -0.63 -3.83
CA MET A 337 15.45 -1.75 -3.25
C MET A 337 16.29 -3.04 -3.27
N ALA A 338 16.94 -3.32 -4.39
CA ALA A 338 17.81 -4.50 -4.53
C ALA A 338 19.08 -4.39 -3.65
N PHE A 339 19.74 -3.24 -3.66
CA PHE A 339 20.98 -3.04 -2.88
C PHE A 339 20.77 -3.01 -1.37
N LYS A 340 19.54 -2.76 -0.92
CA LYS A 340 19.20 -2.90 0.51
C LYS A 340 19.50 -4.29 1.06
N HIS A 341 19.47 -5.32 0.21
CA HIS A 341 19.76 -6.71 0.59
C HIS A 341 21.26 -7.05 0.62
N LEU A 342 22.12 -6.11 0.18
CA LEU A 342 23.58 -6.23 0.31
C LEU A 342 24.03 -5.45 1.53
N LYS A 343 24.87 -6.07 2.36
CA LYS A 343 25.55 -5.38 3.47
C LYS A 343 26.62 -4.40 2.94
N GLU A 344 27.34 -4.86 1.94
CA GLU A 344 28.34 -4.10 1.18
C GLU A 344 28.37 -4.63 -0.25
N ILE A 345 28.89 -3.86 -1.19
CA ILE A 345 29.01 -4.31 -2.58
C ILE A 345 30.26 -5.18 -2.67
N PRO A 346 30.11 -6.49 -3.02
CA PRO A 346 31.25 -7.37 -3.21
C PRO A 346 32.22 -6.84 -4.31
N LYS A 347 33.53 -7.14 -4.19
CA LYS A 347 34.52 -6.73 -5.19
C LYS A 347 34.28 -7.33 -6.56
N ASP A 348 33.69 -8.53 -6.63
CA ASP A 348 33.33 -9.27 -7.84
C ASP A 348 31.87 -9.08 -8.23
N PHE A 349 31.25 -8.01 -7.73
CA PHE A 349 29.84 -7.70 -8.02
C PHE A 349 29.63 -7.41 -9.49
N LYS A 350 28.65 -8.08 -10.10
CA LYS A 350 28.24 -7.90 -11.48
C LYS A 350 26.78 -7.45 -11.56
N PHE A 351 26.53 -6.35 -12.26
CA PHE A 351 25.16 -5.91 -12.55
C PHE A 351 24.93 -5.99 -14.06
N ILE A 352 24.02 -6.87 -14.48
CA ILE A 352 23.79 -7.20 -15.89
C ILE A 352 22.45 -6.61 -16.32
N ALA A 353 22.44 -5.82 -17.36
CA ALA A 353 21.24 -5.19 -17.91
C ALA A 353 21.26 -5.19 -19.44
N ASP A 354 20.17 -4.72 -20.06
CA ASP A 354 20.14 -4.43 -21.48
C ASP A 354 20.95 -3.16 -21.82
N GLY A 355 21.04 -2.82 -23.12
CA GLY A 355 21.72 -1.62 -23.59
C GLY A 355 21.05 -0.28 -23.25
N TYR A 356 20.08 -0.25 -22.34
CA TYR A 356 19.37 0.97 -22.03
C TYR A 356 20.17 1.90 -21.14
N SER A 357 20.25 3.18 -21.52
CA SER A 357 21.11 4.18 -20.87
C SER A 357 20.73 4.54 -19.43
N ALA A 358 19.54 4.21 -18.99
CA ALA A 358 19.11 4.49 -17.61
C ALA A 358 19.96 3.74 -16.57
N TYR A 359 20.43 2.55 -16.85
CA TYR A 359 21.25 1.75 -15.94
C TYR A 359 22.61 2.37 -15.65
N PRO A 360 23.46 2.71 -16.64
CA PRO A 360 24.72 3.40 -16.38
C PRO A 360 24.55 4.75 -15.69
N LEU A 361 23.52 5.52 -16.07
CA LEU A 361 23.22 6.81 -15.42
C LEU A 361 22.82 6.62 -13.95
N ALA A 362 22.08 5.57 -13.64
CA ALA A 362 21.74 5.22 -12.27
C ALA A 362 22.98 4.84 -11.46
N ALA A 363 23.90 4.04 -12.02
CA ALA A 363 25.18 3.69 -11.37
C ALA A 363 26.01 4.94 -11.05
N GLN A 364 26.12 5.88 -11.99
CA GLN A 364 26.79 7.17 -11.76
C GLN A 364 26.13 7.97 -10.63
N GLN A 365 24.81 7.94 -10.52
CA GLN A 365 24.11 8.62 -9.44
C GLN A 365 24.40 7.98 -8.08
N PHE A 366 24.43 6.64 -7.99
CA PHE A 366 24.85 5.93 -6.79
C PHE A 366 26.26 6.29 -6.35
N PHE A 367 27.20 6.35 -7.31
CA PHE A 367 28.58 6.76 -7.05
C PHE A 367 28.64 8.17 -6.44
N ARG A 368 27.93 9.14 -7.03
CA ARG A 368 27.88 10.53 -6.57
C ARG A 368 27.24 10.65 -5.19
N GLU A 369 26.06 10.05 -4.97
CA GLU A 369 25.34 10.12 -3.69
C GLU A 369 26.12 9.47 -2.55
N SER A 370 26.83 8.39 -2.82
CA SER A 370 27.65 7.70 -1.83
C SER A 370 29.04 8.30 -1.61
N LYS A 371 29.35 9.42 -2.30
CA LYS A 371 30.71 10.04 -2.30
C LYS A 371 31.81 9.02 -2.67
N GLY A 372 31.53 8.20 -3.69
CA GLY A 372 32.45 7.20 -4.22
C GLY A 372 32.49 5.87 -3.45
N LYS A 373 31.72 5.70 -2.36
CA LYS A 373 31.68 4.44 -1.62
C LYS A 373 30.97 3.31 -2.36
N ILE A 374 29.92 3.64 -3.13
CA ILE A 374 29.18 2.69 -3.95
C ILE A 374 29.69 2.85 -5.38
N ASN A 375 30.51 1.92 -5.81
CA ASN A 375 31.05 1.87 -7.16
C ASN A 375 30.85 0.47 -7.73
N PHE A 376 30.15 0.38 -8.86
CA PHE A 376 29.96 -0.86 -9.59
C PHE A 376 29.72 -0.56 -11.08
N ASP A 377 30.09 -1.49 -11.91
CA ASP A 377 29.95 -1.38 -13.35
C ASP A 377 28.68 -2.09 -13.83
N ILE A 378 28.09 -1.54 -14.88
CA ILE A 378 26.96 -2.15 -15.57
C ILE A 378 27.47 -2.92 -16.77
N THR A 379 27.31 -4.23 -16.77
CA THR A 379 27.54 -5.07 -17.94
C THR A 379 26.30 -5.04 -18.83
N GLN A 380 26.39 -4.37 -19.95
CA GLN A 380 25.30 -4.26 -20.91
C GLN A 380 25.35 -5.38 -21.94
N VAL A 381 24.30 -6.17 -22.01
CA VAL A 381 24.14 -7.25 -23.02
C VAL A 381 23.13 -6.81 -24.06
N ILE A 382 23.62 -6.50 -25.26
CA ILE A 382 22.82 -5.97 -26.36
C ILE A 382 22.36 -7.12 -27.26
N GLY A 383 21.06 -7.35 -27.32
CA GLY A 383 20.49 -8.43 -28.13
C GLY A 383 20.65 -9.82 -27.52
N LEU A 384 20.06 -10.81 -28.17
CA LEU A 384 20.16 -12.24 -27.78
C LEU A 384 21.01 -13.06 -28.77
N THR A 385 21.40 -12.45 -29.88
CA THR A 385 22.05 -13.11 -31.03
C THR A 385 23.47 -12.61 -31.31
N ASN A 386 23.94 -11.57 -30.60
CA ASN A 386 25.29 -11.06 -30.76
C ASN A 386 26.32 -12.09 -30.26
N ASP A 387 27.32 -12.37 -31.05
CA ASP A 387 28.33 -13.39 -30.77
C ASP A 387 29.65 -12.81 -30.21
N ASP A 388 29.61 -11.60 -29.68
CA ASP A 388 30.73 -11.04 -28.92
C ASP A 388 30.94 -11.80 -27.58
N GLU A 389 32.17 -11.77 -27.08
CA GLU A 389 32.54 -12.52 -25.85
C GLU A 389 31.68 -12.13 -24.65
N VAL A 390 31.41 -10.82 -24.44
CA VAL A 390 30.60 -10.30 -23.33
C VAL A 390 29.18 -10.80 -23.47
N SER A 391 28.58 -10.68 -24.65
CA SER A 391 27.20 -11.14 -24.86
C SER A 391 27.08 -12.64 -24.67
N THR A 392 28.09 -13.41 -25.08
CA THR A 392 28.11 -14.88 -24.95
C THR A 392 28.22 -15.29 -23.49
N GLU A 393 29.11 -14.67 -22.71
CA GLU A 393 29.26 -14.94 -21.26
C GLU A 393 28.01 -14.60 -20.47
N PHE A 394 27.42 -13.43 -20.69
CA PHE A 394 26.34 -12.88 -19.85
C PHE A 394 24.95 -13.12 -20.40
N ARG A 395 24.78 -13.69 -21.60
CA ARG A 395 23.47 -14.07 -22.20
C ARG A 395 22.59 -14.94 -21.31
N PRO A 396 23.11 -15.93 -20.58
CA PRO A 396 22.28 -16.74 -19.68
C PRO A 396 21.55 -15.90 -18.62
N PHE A 397 22.19 -14.87 -18.07
CA PHE A 397 21.63 -13.98 -17.08
C PHE A 397 20.52 -13.11 -17.66
N LYS A 398 20.74 -12.57 -18.87
CA LYS A 398 19.70 -11.84 -19.59
C LYS A 398 18.48 -12.73 -19.89
N GLN A 399 18.69 -13.96 -20.31
CA GLN A 399 17.61 -14.92 -20.53
C GLN A 399 16.81 -15.22 -19.27
N MET A 400 17.43 -15.16 -18.05
CA MET A 400 16.71 -15.37 -16.81
C MET A 400 15.69 -14.25 -16.57
N ILE A 401 16.09 -12.99 -16.69
CA ILE A 401 15.19 -11.86 -16.46
C ILE A 401 14.13 -11.75 -17.55
N GLU A 402 14.43 -12.08 -18.79
CA GLU A 402 13.43 -12.16 -19.86
C GLU A 402 12.38 -13.24 -19.63
N ARG A 403 12.79 -14.39 -19.07
CA ARG A 403 11.83 -15.45 -18.63
C ARG A 403 10.96 -14.97 -17.48
N LEU A 404 11.50 -14.18 -16.56
CA LEU A 404 10.72 -13.53 -15.52
C LEU A 404 9.66 -12.64 -16.15
N ASN A 405 10.06 -11.74 -17.05
CA ASN A 405 9.17 -10.83 -17.76
C ASN A 405 8.05 -11.58 -18.50
N ARG A 406 8.39 -12.68 -19.19
CA ARG A 406 7.38 -13.52 -19.86
C ARG A 406 6.42 -14.16 -18.86
N THR A 407 6.91 -14.61 -17.72
CA THR A 407 6.07 -15.21 -16.67
C THR A 407 5.11 -14.18 -16.07
N TYR A 408 5.60 -12.98 -15.78
CA TYR A 408 4.76 -11.88 -15.33
C TYR A 408 3.71 -11.48 -16.37
N LYS A 409 4.13 -11.35 -17.64
CA LYS A 409 3.23 -11.00 -18.75
C LYS A 409 2.09 -12.01 -18.94
N ALA A 410 2.36 -13.30 -18.72
CA ALA A 410 1.33 -14.33 -18.80
C ALA A 410 0.23 -14.11 -17.76
N SER A 411 0.58 -13.75 -16.52
CA SER A 411 -0.35 -13.37 -15.47
C SER A 411 -1.04 -12.03 -15.77
N TYR A 412 -0.28 -11.02 -16.13
CA TYR A 412 -0.78 -9.67 -16.43
C TYR A 412 -1.81 -9.62 -17.57
N ARG A 413 -1.67 -10.46 -18.62
CA ARG A 413 -2.58 -10.44 -19.79
C ARG A 413 -4.05 -10.59 -19.43
N THR A 414 -4.36 -11.26 -18.32
CA THR A 414 -5.74 -11.50 -17.88
C THR A 414 -6.38 -10.27 -17.24
N THR A 415 -5.58 -9.31 -16.78
CA THR A 415 -6.06 -8.07 -16.15
C THR A 415 -6.47 -7.00 -17.17
N ASN A 416 -5.97 -7.07 -18.41
CA ASN A 416 -6.16 -6.06 -19.48
C ASN A 416 -5.68 -4.65 -19.09
N GLY A 417 -4.83 -4.51 -18.09
CA GLY A 417 -4.35 -3.25 -17.56
C GLY A 417 -4.94 -2.87 -16.21
N PHE A 418 -4.50 -1.75 -15.69
CA PHE A 418 -4.90 -1.24 -14.38
C PHE A 418 -5.56 0.13 -14.50
N ASP A 419 -6.50 0.43 -13.60
CA ASP A 419 -7.18 1.72 -13.54
C ASP A 419 -6.31 2.82 -12.91
N ASN A 420 -5.34 2.44 -12.09
CA ASN A 420 -4.44 3.38 -11.41
C ASN A 420 -3.11 2.69 -11.05
N ILE A 421 -2.12 3.52 -10.73
CA ILE A 421 -0.77 3.07 -10.38
C ILE A 421 -0.75 2.29 -9.07
N ASP A 422 -1.63 2.62 -8.13
CA ASP A 422 -1.71 1.92 -6.84
C ASP A 422 -2.19 0.47 -7.02
N GLY A 423 -3.19 0.26 -7.91
CA GLY A 423 -3.66 -1.08 -8.26
C GLY A 423 -2.56 -1.93 -8.89
N ALA A 424 -1.75 -1.33 -9.77
CA ALA A 424 -0.60 -2.00 -10.36
C ALA A 424 0.47 -2.35 -9.30
N ASN A 425 0.72 -1.45 -8.36
CA ASN A 425 1.67 -1.67 -7.27
C ASN A 425 1.21 -2.79 -6.32
N TYR A 426 -0.08 -2.82 -5.96
CA TYR A 426 -0.62 -3.88 -5.10
C TYR A 426 -0.55 -5.25 -5.76
N ASP A 427 -0.95 -5.32 -7.02
CA ASP A 427 -0.89 -6.56 -7.82
C ASP A 427 0.55 -7.05 -7.95
N LEU A 428 1.48 -6.16 -8.31
CA LEU A 428 2.90 -6.48 -8.43
C LEU A 428 3.51 -6.96 -7.12
N ALA A 429 3.22 -6.31 -5.99
CA ALA A 429 3.74 -6.72 -4.69
C ALA A 429 3.27 -8.14 -4.30
N LEU A 430 2.00 -8.45 -4.55
CA LEU A 430 1.46 -9.81 -4.32
C LEU A 430 2.06 -10.82 -5.30
N TRP A 431 2.22 -10.44 -6.56
CA TRP A 431 2.82 -11.32 -7.55
C TRP A 431 4.28 -11.64 -7.22
N VAL A 432 5.06 -10.66 -6.77
CA VAL A 432 6.45 -10.86 -6.30
C VAL A 432 6.47 -11.77 -5.07
N ALA A 433 5.58 -11.56 -4.12
CA ALA A 433 5.45 -12.44 -2.95
C ALA A 433 5.15 -13.89 -3.36
N TYR A 434 4.19 -14.08 -4.26
CA TYR A 434 3.89 -15.39 -4.83
C TYR A 434 5.10 -15.99 -5.55
N TYR A 435 5.75 -15.23 -6.42
CA TYR A 435 6.90 -15.67 -7.19
C TYR A 435 8.06 -16.13 -6.30
N ASN A 436 8.38 -15.36 -5.29
CA ASN A 436 9.54 -15.61 -4.42
C ASN A 436 9.29 -16.72 -3.38
N PHE A 437 8.08 -16.82 -2.82
CA PHE A 437 7.83 -17.65 -1.63
C PHE A 437 6.82 -18.78 -1.82
N LEU A 438 5.93 -18.69 -2.78
CA LEU A 438 4.84 -19.65 -2.92
C LEU A 438 4.89 -20.47 -4.21
N ARG A 439 5.44 -19.89 -5.28
CA ARG A 439 5.47 -20.52 -6.59
C ARG A 439 6.54 -21.62 -6.65
N PRO A 440 6.20 -22.85 -7.14
CA PRO A 440 7.18 -23.86 -7.47
C PRO A 440 7.97 -23.48 -8.73
N HIS A 441 9.29 -23.67 -8.71
CA HIS A 441 10.16 -23.34 -9.84
C HIS A 441 10.87 -24.58 -10.37
N LYS A 442 10.76 -24.85 -11.67
CA LYS A 442 11.46 -25.98 -12.34
C LYS A 442 12.96 -25.94 -12.08
N HIS A 443 13.54 -24.72 -12.08
CA HIS A 443 14.95 -24.50 -11.78
C HIS A 443 15.33 -25.02 -10.38
N ASN A 444 14.45 -24.90 -9.38
CA ASN A 444 14.66 -25.35 -8.02
C ASN A 444 13.97 -26.71 -7.74
N LYS A 445 13.96 -27.61 -8.71
CA LYS A 445 13.34 -28.93 -8.60
C LYS A 445 11.88 -28.87 -8.11
N TYR A 446 11.12 -27.92 -8.65
CA TYR A 446 9.72 -27.64 -8.26
C TYR A 446 9.54 -27.22 -6.79
N LYS A 447 10.59 -26.76 -6.14
CA LYS A 447 10.50 -26.09 -4.83
C LYS A 447 10.38 -24.58 -5.00
N VAL A 448 9.97 -23.88 -3.93
CA VAL A 448 9.95 -22.42 -3.87
C VAL A 448 11.37 -21.86 -3.88
N LEU A 449 11.56 -20.62 -4.34
CA LEU A 449 12.90 -19.99 -4.39
C LEU A 449 13.44 -19.74 -2.98
N ASN A 450 12.60 -19.19 -2.11
CA ASN A 450 12.97 -18.87 -0.73
C ASN A 450 12.10 -19.73 0.21
N LYS A 451 12.75 -20.63 0.92
CA LYS A 451 12.08 -21.48 1.90
C LYS A 451 11.83 -20.68 3.18
N VAL A 452 10.59 -20.68 3.62
CA VAL A 452 10.16 -20.13 4.90
C VAL A 452 9.50 -21.27 5.64
N ASP A 453 10.06 -21.68 6.77
CA ASP A 453 9.64 -22.91 7.45
C ASP A 453 8.19 -22.85 7.92
N GLU A 454 7.73 -21.69 8.35
CA GLU A 454 6.34 -21.46 8.75
C GLU A 454 5.35 -21.76 7.64
N LEU A 455 5.70 -21.49 6.38
CA LEU A 455 4.82 -21.76 5.22
C LEU A 455 4.68 -23.27 4.94
N SER A 456 5.57 -24.09 5.49
CA SER A 456 5.48 -25.55 5.39
C SER A 456 4.38 -26.13 6.27
N ASN A 457 3.86 -25.35 7.23
CA ASN A 457 2.76 -25.79 8.11
C ASN A 457 1.39 -25.77 7.42
N ALA A 458 1.31 -25.29 6.18
CA ALA A 458 0.08 -25.32 5.40
C ALA A 458 0.25 -26.19 4.15
N ASP A 459 -0.67 -27.12 3.95
CA ASP A 459 -0.65 -28.03 2.81
C ASP A 459 -1.16 -27.39 1.52
N ASN A 460 -2.07 -26.43 1.64
CA ASN A 460 -2.72 -25.79 0.50
C ASN A 460 -2.34 -24.30 0.33
N MET A 461 -2.55 -23.77 -0.87
CA MET A 461 -2.17 -22.40 -1.20
C MET A 461 -2.95 -21.33 -0.40
N PRO A 462 -4.26 -21.45 -0.16
CA PRO A 462 -4.95 -20.53 0.72
C PRO A 462 -4.35 -20.46 2.12
N GLY A 463 -4.00 -21.59 2.73
CA GLY A 463 -3.32 -21.64 4.01
C GLY A 463 -1.94 -20.95 3.98
N LYS A 464 -1.18 -21.17 2.92
CA LYS A 464 0.13 -20.52 2.74
C LYS A 464 -0.02 -18.99 2.61
N TRP A 465 -1.05 -18.51 1.92
CA TRP A 465 -1.34 -17.06 1.88
C TRP A 465 -1.69 -16.50 3.26
N GLN A 466 -2.47 -17.23 4.06
CA GLN A 466 -2.79 -16.79 5.43
C GLN A 466 -1.54 -16.66 6.29
N LEU A 467 -0.66 -17.67 6.22
CA LEU A 467 0.62 -17.63 6.95
C LEU A 467 1.54 -16.53 6.44
N LEU A 468 1.62 -16.30 5.13
CA LEU A 468 2.43 -15.21 4.58
C LEU A 468 1.94 -13.83 5.01
N ILE A 469 0.62 -13.63 5.06
CA ILE A 469 0.01 -12.41 5.59
C ILE A 469 0.32 -12.26 7.09
N TYR A 470 0.24 -13.34 7.85
CA TYR A 470 0.58 -13.35 9.27
C TYR A 470 2.05 -12.98 9.49
N LEU A 471 2.98 -13.55 8.73
CA LEU A 471 4.41 -13.20 8.78
C LEU A 471 4.65 -11.72 8.44
N GLY A 472 3.93 -11.21 7.44
CA GLY A 472 3.95 -9.78 7.12
C GLY A 472 3.49 -8.91 8.29
N GLN A 473 2.42 -9.30 8.97
CA GLN A 473 1.92 -8.61 10.16
C GLN A 473 2.93 -8.66 11.32
N GLN A 474 3.58 -9.80 11.54
CA GLN A 474 4.64 -9.92 12.56
C GLN A 474 5.85 -9.04 12.22
N THR A 475 6.24 -9.00 10.95
CA THR A 475 7.33 -8.12 10.49
C THR A 475 7.00 -6.66 10.79
N ILE A 476 5.80 -6.19 10.50
CA ILE A 476 5.36 -4.82 10.82
C ILE A 476 5.48 -4.55 12.32
N LEU A 477 5.02 -5.48 13.17
CA LEU A 477 5.11 -5.32 14.62
C LEU A 477 6.55 -5.26 15.12
N ASN A 478 7.44 -6.11 14.58
CA ASN A 478 8.84 -6.15 14.98
C ASN A 478 9.57 -4.87 14.56
N LEU A 479 9.33 -4.37 13.36
CA LEU A 479 9.92 -3.13 12.89
C LEU A 479 9.47 -1.92 13.72
N GLN A 480 8.18 -1.87 14.08
CA GLN A 480 7.66 -0.82 14.97
C GLN A 480 8.23 -0.86 16.39
N LYS A 481 8.55 -2.06 16.90
CA LYS A 481 9.21 -2.20 18.22
C LYS A 481 10.67 -1.71 18.18
N ALA A 482 11.41 -2.08 17.13
CA ALA A 482 12.80 -1.68 16.95
C ALA A 482 12.97 -0.15 16.89
N GLU A 483 12.01 0.57 16.35
CA GLU A 483 12.04 2.04 16.28
C GLU A 483 11.67 2.70 17.60
N GLY A 484 10.74 2.12 18.35
CA GLY A 484 10.36 2.62 19.68
C GLY A 484 11.51 2.55 20.69
N THR A 485 12.48 1.66 20.49
CA THR A 485 13.70 1.54 21.35
C THR A 485 14.80 2.52 20.96
N ASN A 486 14.77 3.08 19.75
CA ASN A 486 15.77 4.07 19.32
C ASN A 486 15.37 5.53 19.64
N CYS A 487 14.18 5.75 20.19
CA CYS A 487 13.67 7.08 20.60
C CYS A 487 13.60 7.27 22.13
N SER A 488 14.18 6.34 22.91
CA SER A 488 14.26 6.45 24.38
C SER A 488 15.66 6.78 24.87
#